data_36b43d06feee9e25a08236f7d4d8db17
#
_entry.id   36b43d06feee9e25a08236f7d4d8db17
#
_cell.length_a   1.000
_cell.length_b   1.000
_cell.length_c   1.000
_cell.angle_alpha   90.00
_cell.angle_beta   90.00
_cell.angle_gamma   90.00
#
_symmetry.space_group_name_H-M   'P 1'
#
loop_
_entity.id
_entity.type
_entity.pdbx_description
1 polymer ?
#
loop_
_entity_poly.entity_id
_entity_poly.type
_entity_poly.pdbx_seq_one_letter_code
_entity_poly.pdbx_strand_id
1 'polypeptide(L)'
;MSYQFKTSDIYDLVRFIGADVQVKGEEVNFLYCPFCKGGEHGDKYKFYINTKTGKFICHRGSCGKQGNFYTLAKEVNFPLDFGTKEPLPKTYRQLPQVSPKDITIRDGAIDYMNSRKISEPTIRKYGITTQKDNQSIICMPFYDWNGELTMIKYRNTKFKKGDNGSKEWVSKDTKPILYGIQNVNYDNDTLIITEGQIDSLSLTAAGIENAVSVPMGKNNFNWINTCWDFLQHFTKIIIFGDNENGQITLVNEISQKLRKHQISVVRSSDYQGMKDANDILQNYGMSALVQAVNNAKPLQVDRIISLADIKSVDISEMPHFSTGIAEIDTLTGGFFEGQLIILSGKRGEGKSTLASQIVIEAVDQHIPTLVYSGELPNYQFKNWVDLQSAGIDNLIPHLSNGREYFTMKNDEIKENINEWYRDLLYIVDDGELPEGETELDLIETAIYRHKIKFCLVDNLMCLAEYGEGIYQNQGKVVKKLKEIATAAKCTILLIAHERKMQSRDLSDNVSGSSDITNRADVVLRYARSSEDNGGSIEVAKNRLFGTLARVASKNQIVTSFDPASRRISTEKSWNMYKVYGWVNQTKPKENLQPIGDDGDLPF
;
A
#
# COMPACT_ATOMS: atom_id res chain seq x y z
N MET A 1 -9.86 12.33 7.87
CA MET A 1 -10.54 13.02 9.02
C MET A 1 -11.70 12.18 9.52
N SER A 2 -11.85 11.99 10.81
CA SER A 2 -13.04 11.35 11.37
C SER A 2 -14.08 12.42 11.66
N TYR A 3 -15.23 12.37 10.99
CA TYR A 3 -16.37 13.20 11.33
C TYR A 3 -16.76 12.97 12.81
N GLN A 4 -16.75 14.02 13.61
CA GLN A 4 -17.18 13.95 14.99
C GLN A 4 -18.64 14.36 15.08
N PHE A 5 -19.51 13.37 15.23
CA PHE A 5 -20.96 13.57 15.34
C PHE A 5 -21.32 14.50 16.50
N LYS A 6 -22.17 15.49 16.21
CA LYS A 6 -22.78 16.39 17.20
C LYS A 6 -24.30 16.29 17.10
N THR A 7 -25.00 16.43 18.21
CA THR A 7 -26.46 16.41 18.22
C THR A 7 -27.07 17.50 17.31
N SER A 8 -26.38 18.65 17.17
CA SER A 8 -26.80 19.74 16.27
C SER A 8 -26.91 19.29 14.82
N ASP A 9 -26.05 18.36 14.40
CA ASP A 9 -25.94 17.93 13.00
C ASP A 9 -27.22 17.24 12.51
N ILE A 10 -27.98 16.58 13.42
CA ILE A 10 -29.27 16.00 13.09
C ILE A 10 -30.27 17.11 12.72
N TYR A 11 -30.30 18.17 13.49
CA TYR A 11 -31.25 19.29 13.24
C TYR A 11 -30.85 20.10 12.02
N ASP A 12 -29.56 20.21 11.74
CA ASP A 12 -29.04 20.84 10.52
C ASP A 12 -29.41 20.00 9.29
N LEU A 13 -29.26 18.67 9.36
CA LEU A 13 -29.68 17.74 8.32
C LEU A 13 -31.19 17.80 8.09
N VAL A 14 -32.01 17.82 9.17
CA VAL A 14 -33.46 17.94 9.09
C VAL A 14 -33.85 19.22 8.34
N ARG A 15 -33.22 20.36 8.67
CA ARG A 15 -33.42 21.63 7.96
C ARG A 15 -33.00 21.58 6.50
N PHE A 16 -31.85 20.97 6.24
CA PHE A 16 -31.29 20.84 4.89
C PHE A 16 -32.19 20.07 3.93
N ILE A 17 -32.77 18.95 4.38
CA ILE A 17 -33.68 18.13 3.56
C ILE A 17 -35.15 18.55 3.68
N GLY A 18 -35.47 19.55 4.50
CA GLY A 18 -36.84 20.00 4.72
C GLY A 18 -37.76 18.93 5.32
N ALA A 19 -37.21 18.07 6.20
CA ALA A 19 -37.98 16.96 6.75
C ALA A 19 -38.85 17.37 7.92
N ASP A 20 -40.11 16.89 7.95
CA ASP A 20 -40.97 16.96 9.12
C ASP A 20 -40.57 15.89 10.14
N VAL A 21 -40.34 16.29 11.38
CA VAL A 21 -39.91 15.39 12.44
C VAL A 21 -40.67 15.56 13.73
N GLN A 22 -40.72 14.51 14.55
CA GLN A 22 -41.17 14.54 15.94
C GLN A 22 -40.04 14.10 16.85
N VAL A 23 -39.75 14.87 17.89
CA VAL A 23 -38.75 14.52 18.89
C VAL A 23 -39.46 13.81 20.06
N LYS A 24 -39.00 12.59 20.38
CA LYS A 24 -39.48 11.79 21.51
C LYS A 24 -38.30 11.33 22.35
N GLY A 25 -38.04 11.99 23.46
CA GLY A 25 -36.90 11.74 24.32
C GLY A 25 -35.57 11.98 23.55
N GLU A 26 -34.76 10.96 23.42
CA GLU A 26 -33.47 11.03 22.72
C GLU A 26 -33.59 10.67 21.22
N GLU A 27 -34.80 10.53 20.69
CA GLU A 27 -35.02 10.11 19.31
C GLU A 27 -35.71 11.22 18.49
N VAL A 28 -35.22 11.44 17.29
CA VAL A 28 -35.83 12.27 16.26
C VAL A 28 -36.45 11.32 15.22
N ASN A 29 -37.79 11.37 15.15
CA ASN A 29 -38.59 10.52 14.30
C ASN A 29 -38.98 11.29 13.04
N PHE A 30 -38.62 10.81 11.88
CA PHE A 30 -38.92 11.44 10.59
C PHE A 30 -40.30 10.99 10.09
N LEU A 31 -41.07 11.94 9.57
CA LEU A 31 -42.38 11.66 8.99
C LEU A 31 -42.27 10.64 7.87
N TYR A 32 -41.24 10.79 6.99
CA TYR A 32 -40.90 9.89 5.90
C TYR A 32 -39.48 9.37 6.06
N CYS A 33 -39.25 8.10 5.71
CA CYS A 33 -37.93 7.53 5.72
C CYS A 33 -37.09 8.09 4.55
N PRO A 34 -35.89 8.66 4.78
CA PRO A 34 -35.04 9.18 3.70
C PRO A 34 -34.65 8.14 2.64
N PHE A 35 -34.57 6.88 3.03
CA PHE A 35 -34.16 5.78 2.13
C PHE A 35 -35.31 5.22 1.29
N CYS A 36 -36.43 4.85 1.90
CA CYS A 36 -37.54 4.22 1.19
C CYS A 36 -38.68 5.13 0.84
N LYS A 37 -38.59 6.41 1.21
CA LYS A 37 -39.63 7.45 1.01
C LYS A 37 -41.03 7.07 1.53
N GLY A 38 -41.12 5.98 2.28
CA GLY A 38 -42.39 5.49 2.78
C GLY A 38 -42.95 6.33 3.92
N GLY A 39 -44.27 6.37 4.09
CA GLY A 39 -45.07 7.18 5.03
C GLY A 39 -46.42 7.58 4.48
N GLU A 40 -46.71 7.30 3.21
CA GLU A 40 -47.93 7.73 2.53
C GLU A 40 -49.20 6.95 2.96
N HIS A 41 -49.03 5.70 3.46
CA HIS A 41 -50.15 4.79 3.79
C HIS A 41 -50.29 4.51 5.29
N GLY A 42 -50.23 5.54 6.15
CA GLY A 42 -50.57 5.42 7.58
C GLY A 42 -49.44 4.96 8.50
N ASP A 43 -48.27 4.58 7.96
CA ASP A 43 -47.10 4.11 8.69
C ASP A 43 -46.02 5.19 8.85
N LYS A 44 -46.45 6.41 9.18
CA LYS A 44 -45.62 7.60 9.44
C LYS A 44 -44.69 7.37 10.64
N TYR A 45 -43.58 8.14 10.70
CA TYR A 45 -42.65 8.16 11.85
C TYR A 45 -42.01 6.80 12.18
N LYS A 46 -41.74 5.98 11.18
CA LYS A 46 -41.05 4.67 11.33
C LYS A 46 -39.52 4.72 11.19
N PHE A 47 -38.97 5.88 10.88
CA PHE A 47 -37.52 6.12 10.82
C PHE A 47 -37.12 7.00 11.99
N TYR A 48 -36.19 6.51 12.82
CA TYR A 48 -35.66 7.20 14.00
C TYR A 48 -34.18 7.36 13.92
N ILE A 49 -33.67 8.45 14.47
CA ILE A 49 -32.26 8.66 14.74
C ILE A 49 -32.08 9.09 16.20
N ASN A 50 -31.11 8.44 16.88
CA ASN A 50 -30.80 8.74 18.26
C ASN A 50 -29.88 9.96 18.36
N THR A 51 -30.24 10.96 19.15
CA THR A 51 -29.55 12.25 19.28
C THR A 51 -28.19 12.16 19.96
N LYS A 52 -27.93 11.13 20.78
CA LYS A 52 -26.65 10.93 21.46
C LYS A 52 -25.66 10.12 20.62
N THR A 53 -26.16 9.07 19.96
CA THR A 53 -25.31 8.11 19.27
C THR A 53 -25.23 8.32 17.76
N GLY A 54 -26.13 9.10 17.18
CA GLY A 54 -26.29 9.27 15.74
C GLY A 54 -26.72 7.99 15.00
N LYS A 55 -27.08 6.94 15.72
CA LYS A 55 -27.55 5.69 15.09
C LYS A 55 -29.00 5.84 14.66
N PHE A 56 -29.34 5.35 13.49
CA PHE A 56 -30.70 5.35 12.95
C PHE A 56 -31.16 3.94 12.57
N ILE A 57 -32.50 3.79 12.52
CA ILE A 57 -33.16 2.59 12.01
C ILE A 57 -34.51 2.94 11.39
N CYS A 58 -34.84 2.28 10.28
CA CYS A 58 -36.19 2.27 9.71
C CYS A 58 -36.88 0.95 10.08
N HIS A 59 -37.98 1.04 10.83
CA HIS A 59 -38.77 -0.11 11.29
C HIS A 59 -39.79 -0.64 10.27
N ARG A 60 -39.65 -0.28 9.01
CA ARG A 60 -40.49 -0.86 7.95
C ARG A 60 -39.90 -2.15 7.50
N GLY A 61 -40.68 -3.22 7.45
CA GLY A 61 -40.26 -4.54 7.02
C GLY A 61 -39.69 -4.57 5.60
N SER A 62 -40.18 -3.68 4.72
CA SER A 62 -39.69 -3.53 3.32
C SER A 62 -38.41 -2.70 3.20
N CYS A 63 -37.97 -2.01 4.27
CA CYS A 63 -36.79 -1.15 4.25
C CYS A 63 -35.68 -1.68 5.16
N GLY A 64 -35.95 -1.77 6.48
CA GLY A 64 -35.00 -2.28 7.49
C GLY A 64 -33.65 -1.56 7.54
N LYS A 65 -33.45 -0.44 6.83
CA LYS A 65 -32.18 0.28 6.78
C LYS A 65 -31.81 0.80 8.16
N GLN A 66 -30.58 0.50 8.56
CA GLN A 66 -29.98 0.98 9.81
C GLN A 66 -28.53 1.42 9.55
N GLY A 67 -28.03 2.31 10.40
CA GLY A 67 -26.68 2.84 10.27
C GLY A 67 -26.41 3.97 11.26
N ASN A 68 -25.44 4.82 10.93
CA ASN A 68 -25.09 6.00 11.70
C ASN A 68 -25.42 7.28 10.94
N PHE A 69 -25.30 8.43 11.61
CA PHE A 69 -25.56 9.74 11.03
C PHE A 69 -24.83 9.98 9.72
N TYR A 70 -23.58 9.51 9.62
CA TYR A 70 -22.78 9.61 8.42
C TYR A 70 -23.41 8.92 7.21
N THR A 71 -23.90 7.68 7.39
CA THR A 71 -24.61 6.93 6.33
C THR A 71 -25.87 7.66 5.88
N LEU A 72 -26.59 8.27 6.83
CA LEU A 72 -27.78 9.08 6.52
C LEU A 72 -27.40 10.35 5.76
N ALA A 73 -26.39 11.09 6.22
CA ALA A 73 -25.93 12.32 5.59
C ALA A 73 -25.50 12.09 4.13
N LYS A 74 -24.78 10.98 3.88
CA LYS A 74 -24.38 10.57 2.52
C LYS A 74 -25.59 10.29 1.63
N GLU A 75 -26.59 9.59 2.14
CA GLU A 75 -27.80 9.25 1.37
C GLU A 75 -28.58 10.51 0.91
N VAL A 76 -28.60 11.53 1.75
CA VAL A 76 -29.33 12.78 1.47
C VAL A 76 -28.42 13.90 0.93
N ASN A 77 -27.17 13.60 0.61
CA ASN A 77 -26.15 14.56 0.16
C ASN A 77 -25.99 15.78 1.10
N PHE A 78 -26.09 15.53 2.41
CA PHE A 78 -25.87 16.57 3.42
C PHE A 78 -24.39 16.87 3.56
N PRO A 79 -23.95 18.12 3.42
CA PRO A 79 -22.55 18.49 3.57
C PRO A 79 -22.12 18.30 5.03
N LEU A 80 -21.16 17.43 5.28
CA LEU A 80 -20.58 17.22 6.60
C LEU A 80 -19.39 18.16 6.79
N ASP A 81 -19.38 18.89 7.89
CA ASP A 81 -18.20 19.65 8.31
C ASP A 81 -17.20 18.71 9.01
N PHE A 82 -16.13 18.39 8.33
CA PHE A 82 -15.08 17.51 8.85
C PHE A 82 -14.09 18.22 9.78
N GLY A 83 -14.31 19.49 10.10
CA GLY A 83 -13.44 20.30 10.98
C GLY A 83 -11.95 20.17 10.62
N THR A 84 -11.25 21.25 10.61
CA THR A 84 -9.81 21.32 10.35
C THR A 84 -9.00 20.70 11.50
N LYS A 85 -8.88 19.38 11.57
CA LYS A 85 -7.82 18.71 12.35
C LYS A 85 -6.90 18.02 11.36
N GLU A 86 -5.64 18.40 11.40
CA GLU A 86 -4.58 17.66 10.73
C GLU A 86 -4.74 16.16 11.01
N PRO A 87 -4.65 15.30 9.98
CA PRO A 87 -4.65 13.85 10.21
C PRO A 87 -3.44 13.53 11.07
N LEU A 88 -3.71 13.05 12.25
CA LEU A 88 -2.64 12.54 13.12
C LEU A 88 -1.95 11.38 12.40
N PRO A 89 -0.61 11.33 12.38
CA PRO A 89 0.10 10.16 11.92
C PRO A 89 -0.43 8.93 12.67
N LYS A 90 -0.44 7.75 12.03
CA LYS A 90 -0.87 6.50 12.68
C LYS A 90 -0.19 6.40 14.04
N THR A 91 -0.90 6.77 15.09
CA THR A 91 -0.42 6.66 16.46
C THR A 91 -0.72 5.26 16.94
N TYR A 92 0.33 4.47 17.07
CA TYR A 92 0.21 3.18 17.74
C TYR A 92 -0.02 3.39 19.24
N ARG A 93 -0.84 2.52 19.82
CA ARG A 93 -1.05 2.47 21.27
C ARG A 93 0.30 2.23 21.96
N GLN A 94 0.63 3.08 22.93
CA GLN A 94 1.77 2.89 23.80
C GLN A 94 1.36 1.98 24.96
N LEU A 95 2.15 0.94 25.21
CA LEU A 95 1.94 0.08 26.38
C LEU A 95 2.70 0.65 27.59
N PRO A 96 2.22 0.38 28.82
CA PRO A 96 3.01 0.65 30.02
C PRO A 96 4.36 -0.03 29.95
N GLN A 97 5.43 0.70 30.26
CA GLN A 97 6.78 0.19 30.09
C GLN A 97 7.19 -0.70 31.25
N VAL A 98 7.73 -1.87 30.96
CA VAL A 98 8.29 -2.82 31.91
C VAL A 98 9.48 -3.52 31.27
N SER A 99 10.59 -3.59 31.99
CA SER A 99 11.78 -4.32 31.52
C SER A 99 11.56 -5.84 31.60
N PRO A 100 12.13 -6.64 30.68
CA PRO A 100 12.07 -8.11 30.77
C PRO A 100 12.52 -8.64 32.13
N LYS A 101 13.46 -7.98 32.78
CA LYS A 101 14.02 -8.36 34.13
C LYS A 101 13.01 -8.18 35.26
N ASP A 102 12.06 -7.25 35.09
CA ASP A 102 11.07 -6.91 36.10
C ASP A 102 9.78 -7.74 35.97
N ILE A 103 9.68 -8.55 34.92
CA ILE A 103 8.54 -9.43 34.71
C ILE A 103 8.62 -10.66 35.63
N THR A 104 7.57 -10.86 36.42
CA THR A 104 7.42 -12.10 37.19
C THR A 104 7.16 -13.29 36.31
N ILE A 105 8.09 -14.21 36.21
CA ILE A 105 7.94 -15.45 35.45
C ILE A 105 7.09 -16.43 36.25
N ARG A 106 6.03 -16.96 35.67
CA ARG A 106 5.09 -17.89 36.31
C ARG A 106 5.31 -19.32 35.82
N ASP A 107 4.97 -20.29 36.69
CA ASP A 107 5.18 -21.72 36.44
C ASP A 107 4.57 -22.20 35.13
N GLY A 108 3.35 -21.74 34.78
CA GLY A 108 2.73 -22.10 33.52
C GLY A 108 3.52 -21.70 32.27
N ALA A 109 4.33 -20.62 32.34
CA ALA A 109 5.22 -20.27 31.24
C ALA A 109 6.46 -21.18 31.24
N ILE A 110 7.01 -21.48 32.41
CA ILE A 110 8.17 -22.38 32.55
C ILE A 110 7.79 -23.78 32.05
N ASP A 111 6.68 -24.32 32.50
CA ASP A 111 6.21 -25.68 32.13
C ASP A 111 5.99 -25.77 30.61
N TYR A 112 5.28 -24.80 30.03
CA TYR A 112 5.02 -24.79 28.60
C TYR A 112 6.31 -24.68 27.78
N MET A 113 7.21 -23.77 28.12
CA MET A 113 8.43 -23.56 27.36
C MET A 113 9.42 -24.73 27.54
N ASN A 114 9.49 -25.32 28.75
CA ASN A 114 10.27 -26.55 28.98
C ASN A 114 9.75 -27.73 28.16
N SER A 115 8.42 -27.86 27.99
CA SER A 115 7.83 -28.87 27.10
C SER A 115 8.26 -28.68 25.63
N ARG A 116 8.71 -27.47 25.27
CA ARG A 116 9.26 -27.10 23.96
C ARG A 116 10.80 -27.11 23.92
N LYS A 117 11.46 -27.61 24.96
CA LYS A 117 12.92 -27.62 25.14
C LYS A 117 13.56 -26.23 25.14
N ILE A 118 12.81 -25.21 25.56
CA ILE A 118 13.31 -23.84 25.74
C ILE A 118 13.63 -23.64 27.23
N SER A 119 14.90 -23.31 27.52
CA SER A 119 15.42 -23.22 28.87
C SER A 119 14.94 -21.98 29.63
N GLU A 120 14.91 -22.07 30.96
CA GLU A 120 14.52 -20.95 31.83
C GLU A 120 15.37 -19.66 31.61
N PRO A 121 16.70 -19.71 31.41
CA PRO A 121 17.46 -18.51 31.05
C PRO A 121 16.92 -17.80 29.80
N THR A 122 16.49 -18.54 28.79
CA THR A 122 15.86 -17.97 27.59
C THR A 122 14.52 -17.32 27.92
N ILE A 123 13.68 -17.99 28.74
CA ILE A 123 12.39 -17.46 29.18
C ILE A 123 12.58 -16.11 29.89
N ARG A 124 13.53 -16.03 30.82
CA ARG A 124 13.86 -14.81 31.56
C ARG A 124 14.43 -13.71 30.67
N LYS A 125 15.31 -14.06 29.75
CA LYS A 125 15.91 -13.11 28.80
C LYS A 125 14.85 -12.37 27.96
N TYR A 126 13.77 -13.07 27.59
CA TYR A 126 12.69 -12.53 26.76
C TYR A 126 11.49 -12.03 27.57
N GLY A 127 11.48 -12.20 28.89
CA GLY A 127 10.38 -11.79 29.76
C GLY A 127 9.08 -12.57 29.51
N ILE A 128 9.18 -13.84 29.12
CA ILE A 128 8.01 -14.66 28.80
C ILE A 128 7.32 -15.09 30.09
N THR A 129 6.01 -14.87 30.20
CA THR A 129 5.21 -15.22 31.38
C THR A 129 3.81 -15.66 30.98
N THR A 130 2.90 -15.78 31.94
CA THR A 130 1.46 -16.02 31.69
C THR A 130 0.62 -14.85 32.18
N GLN A 131 -0.66 -14.80 31.79
CA GLN A 131 -1.60 -13.93 32.47
C GLN A 131 -1.75 -14.28 33.95
N LYS A 132 -2.00 -13.26 34.80
CA LYS A 132 -2.15 -13.44 36.26
C LYS A 132 -3.26 -14.45 36.59
N ASP A 133 -4.40 -14.28 35.94
CA ASP A 133 -5.61 -15.04 36.25
C ASP A 133 -5.78 -16.31 35.42
N ASN A 134 -4.95 -16.49 34.38
CA ASN A 134 -5.00 -17.65 33.52
C ASN A 134 -3.64 -18.09 33.02
N GLN A 135 -3.02 -18.99 33.74
CA GLN A 135 -1.70 -19.52 33.37
C GLN A 135 -1.66 -20.37 32.09
N SER A 136 -2.81 -20.64 31.48
CA SER A 136 -2.86 -21.30 30.15
C SER A 136 -2.62 -20.31 29.00
N ILE A 137 -2.58 -19.00 29.28
CA ILE A 137 -2.32 -17.97 28.27
C ILE A 137 -0.90 -17.47 28.43
N ILE A 138 -0.02 -17.88 27.55
CA ILE A 138 1.35 -17.42 27.49
C ILE A 138 1.38 -16.00 26.94
N CYS A 139 2.13 -15.12 27.59
CA CYS A 139 2.40 -13.75 27.20
C CYS A 139 3.84 -13.63 26.67
N MET A 140 4.00 -13.22 25.45
CA MET A 140 5.28 -12.99 24.79
C MET A 140 5.41 -11.48 24.46
N PRO A 141 6.16 -10.70 25.29
CA PRO A 141 6.33 -9.27 25.07
C PRO A 141 7.33 -9.01 23.93
N PHE A 142 7.04 -8.00 23.13
CA PHE A 142 7.89 -7.52 22.03
C PHE A 142 8.49 -6.19 22.42
N TYR A 143 9.78 -6.14 22.46
CA TYR A 143 10.56 -4.94 22.74
C TYR A 143 11.22 -4.45 21.47
N ASP A 144 11.26 -3.15 21.27
CA ASP A 144 12.01 -2.57 20.16
C ASP A 144 13.52 -2.56 20.44
N TRP A 145 14.29 -2.02 19.51
CA TRP A 145 15.76 -1.90 19.64
C TRP A 145 16.22 -0.97 20.79
N ASN A 146 15.34 -0.11 21.32
CA ASN A 146 15.61 0.72 22.48
C ASN A 146 15.22 0.02 23.80
N GLY A 147 14.64 -1.17 23.73
CA GLY A 147 14.14 -1.92 24.87
C GLY A 147 12.76 -1.44 25.36
N GLU A 148 12.02 -0.70 24.53
CA GLU A 148 10.66 -0.26 24.83
C GLU A 148 9.65 -1.36 24.48
N LEU A 149 8.71 -1.64 25.40
CA LEU A 149 7.64 -2.60 25.17
C LEU A 149 6.63 -2.03 24.17
N THR A 150 6.55 -2.64 22.99
CA THR A 150 5.70 -2.17 21.89
C THR A 150 4.46 -3.00 21.68
N MET A 151 4.53 -4.32 21.90
CA MET A 151 3.44 -5.24 21.62
C MET A 151 3.52 -6.46 22.54
N ILE A 152 2.40 -7.11 22.80
CA ILE A 152 2.35 -8.41 23.50
C ILE A 152 1.59 -9.39 22.61
N LYS A 153 2.18 -10.56 22.37
CA LYS A 153 1.49 -11.69 21.75
C LYS A 153 1.04 -12.67 22.84
N TYR A 154 -0.18 -13.13 22.69
CA TYR A 154 -0.82 -14.09 23.57
C TYR A 154 -1.00 -15.41 22.85
N ARG A 155 -0.79 -16.51 23.57
CA ARG A 155 -1.02 -17.87 23.08
C ARG A 155 -1.78 -18.69 24.11
N ASN A 156 -2.96 -19.17 23.73
CA ASN A 156 -3.74 -20.09 24.55
C ASN A 156 -3.25 -21.53 24.33
N THR A 157 -2.58 -22.12 25.33
CA THR A 157 -2.01 -23.46 25.27
C THR A 157 -3.05 -24.56 25.32
N LYS A 158 -4.26 -24.26 25.80
CA LYS A 158 -5.40 -25.21 25.90
C LYS A 158 -6.36 -25.11 24.72
N PHE A 159 -6.13 -24.19 23.77
CA PHE A 159 -7.02 -24.01 22.62
C PHE A 159 -7.08 -25.27 21.75
N LYS A 160 -8.29 -25.72 21.43
CA LYS A 160 -8.56 -26.81 20.49
C LYS A 160 -9.24 -26.27 19.24
N LYS A 161 -9.00 -26.94 18.11
CA LYS A 161 -9.65 -26.57 16.85
C LYS A 161 -11.17 -26.79 16.99
N GLY A 162 -11.94 -25.70 16.88
CA GLY A 162 -13.39 -25.66 17.09
C GLY A 162 -13.82 -24.86 18.33
N ASP A 163 -12.90 -24.47 19.20
CA ASP A 163 -13.21 -23.59 20.32
C ASP A 163 -13.55 -22.17 19.82
N ASN A 164 -14.39 -21.47 20.56
CA ASN A 164 -14.64 -20.05 20.33
C ASN A 164 -13.39 -19.23 20.64
N GLY A 165 -13.01 -18.30 19.74
CA GLY A 165 -11.87 -17.42 19.90
C GLY A 165 -10.68 -17.82 19.00
N SER A 166 -9.49 -17.38 19.38
CA SER A 166 -8.26 -17.60 18.62
C SER A 166 -7.20 -18.30 19.47
N LYS A 167 -6.43 -19.18 18.84
CA LYS A 167 -5.26 -19.80 19.47
C LYS A 167 -4.20 -18.76 19.85
N GLU A 168 -4.04 -17.74 19.01
CA GLU A 168 -3.07 -16.66 19.18
C GLU A 168 -3.68 -15.32 18.79
N TRP A 169 -3.30 -14.27 19.50
CA TRP A 169 -3.67 -12.89 19.20
C TRP A 169 -2.59 -11.94 19.71
N VAL A 170 -2.65 -10.66 19.32
CA VAL A 170 -1.75 -9.60 19.79
C VAL A 170 -2.54 -8.49 20.46
N SER A 171 -1.85 -7.69 21.27
CA SER A 171 -2.42 -6.45 21.80
C SER A 171 -2.90 -5.55 20.68
N LYS A 172 -4.09 -4.95 20.83
CA LYS A 172 -4.73 -4.13 19.79
C LYS A 172 -3.97 -2.81 19.59
N ASP A 173 -3.94 -2.36 18.34
CA ASP A 173 -3.46 -1.03 17.92
C ASP A 173 -1.99 -0.76 18.29
N THR A 174 -1.19 -1.79 18.46
CA THR A 174 0.23 -1.70 18.79
C THR A 174 1.11 -1.77 17.55
N LYS A 175 2.30 -1.19 17.62
CA LYS A 175 3.26 -1.14 16.51
C LYS A 175 3.77 -2.54 16.19
N PRO A 176 3.56 -3.08 14.99
CA PRO A 176 4.05 -4.40 14.63
C PRO A 176 5.57 -4.36 14.41
N ILE A 177 6.31 -5.15 15.15
CA ILE A 177 7.77 -5.31 15.02
C ILE A 177 8.14 -6.80 15.04
N LEU A 178 9.37 -7.13 14.65
CA LEU A 178 9.90 -8.48 14.84
C LEU A 178 10.09 -8.81 16.31
N TYR A 179 9.84 -10.06 16.69
CA TYR A 179 10.08 -10.55 18.05
C TYR A 179 11.55 -10.83 18.29
N GLY A 180 12.09 -10.35 19.40
CA GLY A 180 13.46 -10.63 19.81
C GLY A 180 14.49 -9.60 19.36
N ILE A 181 14.09 -8.50 18.71
CA ILE A 181 14.99 -7.45 18.21
C ILE A 181 15.90 -6.88 19.32
N GLN A 182 15.38 -6.71 20.52
CA GLN A 182 16.13 -6.17 21.65
C GLN A 182 17.35 -7.02 22.07
N ASN A 183 17.43 -8.25 21.61
CA ASN A 183 18.49 -9.20 21.94
C ASN A 183 19.52 -9.40 20.82
N VAL A 184 19.40 -8.62 19.76
CA VAL A 184 20.26 -8.73 18.58
C VAL A 184 21.65 -8.16 18.85
N ASN A 185 22.67 -8.88 18.40
CA ASN A 185 24.06 -8.44 18.39
C ASN A 185 24.37 -7.80 17.05
N TYR A 186 24.62 -6.50 17.02
CA TYR A 186 24.90 -5.73 15.79
C TYR A 186 26.34 -5.96 15.26
N ASP A 187 27.22 -6.57 16.03
CA ASP A 187 28.54 -6.98 15.54
C ASP A 187 28.48 -8.20 14.60
N ASN A 188 27.34 -8.90 14.59
CA ASN A 188 27.04 -10.00 13.68
C ASN A 188 26.12 -9.51 12.57
N ASP A 189 26.59 -9.51 11.33
CA ASP A 189 25.92 -9.00 10.14
C ASP A 189 24.81 -9.92 9.59
N THR A 190 24.54 -11.03 10.26
CA THR A 190 23.55 -12.02 9.86
C THR A 190 22.34 -12.00 10.77
N LEU A 191 21.12 -11.85 10.20
CA LEU A 191 19.85 -11.96 10.88
C LEU A 191 19.11 -13.23 10.46
N ILE A 192 18.50 -13.95 11.41
CA ILE A 192 17.70 -15.13 11.11
C ILE A 192 16.24 -14.81 11.43
N ILE A 193 15.35 -14.95 10.43
CA ILE A 193 13.92 -14.67 10.56
C ILE A 193 13.14 -15.98 10.51
N THR A 194 12.40 -16.28 11.59
CA THR A 194 11.50 -17.44 11.69
C THR A 194 10.04 -17.02 11.57
N GLU A 195 9.14 -17.99 11.32
CA GLU A 195 7.70 -17.73 11.27
C GLU A 195 7.07 -17.63 12.65
N GLY A 196 7.47 -18.47 13.59
CA GLY A 196 6.96 -18.53 14.96
C GLY A 196 7.93 -18.02 16.01
N GLN A 197 7.40 -17.47 17.13
CA GLN A 197 8.21 -17.00 18.27
C GLN A 197 8.95 -18.16 18.92
N ILE A 198 8.30 -19.33 19.00
CA ILE A 198 8.91 -20.52 19.60
C ILE A 198 10.11 -21.00 18.76
N ASP A 199 10.06 -20.82 17.45
CA ASP A 199 11.17 -21.16 16.55
C ASP A 199 12.38 -20.27 16.79
N SER A 200 12.21 -18.94 16.88
CA SER A 200 13.31 -18.03 17.21
C SER A 200 13.89 -18.29 18.59
N LEU A 201 13.04 -18.63 19.57
CA LEU A 201 13.50 -19.03 20.90
C LEU A 201 14.27 -20.35 20.88
N SER A 202 13.90 -21.28 20.01
CA SER A 202 14.61 -22.56 19.82
C SER A 202 16.02 -22.33 19.27
N LEU A 203 16.15 -21.43 18.30
CA LEU A 203 17.46 -21.02 17.77
C LEU A 203 18.30 -20.33 18.85
N THR A 204 17.70 -19.44 19.62
CA THR A 204 18.39 -18.77 20.76
C THR A 204 18.84 -19.79 21.82
N ALA A 205 18.00 -20.77 22.16
CA ALA A 205 18.34 -21.83 23.10
C ALA A 205 19.50 -22.72 22.60
N ALA A 206 19.64 -22.85 21.29
CA ALA A 206 20.76 -23.54 20.66
C ALA A 206 22.03 -22.69 20.56
N GLY A 207 22.05 -21.47 21.12
CA GLY A 207 23.17 -20.54 21.07
C GLY A 207 23.36 -19.81 19.74
N ILE A 208 22.33 -19.83 18.87
CA ILE A 208 22.36 -19.11 17.60
C ILE A 208 21.92 -17.66 17.85
N GLU A 209 22.80 -16.73 17.51
CA GLU A 209 22.56 -15.30 17.65
C GLU A 209 21.59 -14.77 16.58
N ASN A 210 21.02 -13.59 16.85
CA ASN A 210 20.20 -12.80 15.92
C ASN A 210 18.99 -13.56 15.34
N ALA A 211 18.42 -14.46 16.14
CA ALA A 211 17.18 -15.14 15.77
C ALA A 211 15.97 -14.31 16.21
N VAL A 212 15.19 -13.86 15.22
CA VAL A 212 13.97 -13.09 15.40
C VAL A 212 12.79 -13.79 14.71
N SER A 213 11.55 -13.43 15.06
CA SER A 213 10.40 -13.98 14.34
C SER A 213 9.41 -12.92 13.90
N VAL A 214 8.63 -13.24 12.85
CA VAL A 214 7.53 -12.36 12.42
C VAL A 214 6.43 -12.32 13.48
N PRO A 215 5.74 -11.17 13.66
CA PRO A 215 4.77 -11.02 14.75
C PRO A 215 3.50 -11.86 14.57
N MET A 216 3.00 -12.00 13.35
CA MET A 216 1.68 -12.58 13.06
C MET A 216 1.69 -13.58 11.88
N GLY A 217 2.70 -14.47 11.82
CA GLY A 217 2.79 -15.48 10.77
C GLY A 217 2.94 -14.90 9.36
N LYS A 218 2.72 -15.75 8.35
CA LYS A 218 3.06 -15.47 6.95
C LYS A 218 2.13 -14.51 6.20
N ASN A 219 1.03 -14.05 6.79
CA ASN A 219 0.02 -13.25 6.07
C ASN A 219 0.05 -11.75 6.38
N ASN A 220 0.87 -11.30 7.32
CA ASN A 220 0.96 -9.89 7.68
C ASN A 220 2.42 -9.42 7.71
N PHE A 221 2.79 -8.59 6.74
CA PHE A 221 4.15 -8.08 6.54
C PHE A 221 4.30 -6.58 6.88
N ASN A 222 3.33 -5.97 7.57
CA ASN A 222 3.41 -4.55 7.96
C ASN A 222 4.63 -4.25 8.84
N TRP A 223 5.15 -5.25 9.54
CA TRP A 223 6.37 -5.15 10.34
C TRP A 223 7.62 -4.80 9.52
N ILE A 224 7.65 -5.09 8.23
CA ILE A 224 8.80 -4.74 7.37
C ILE A 224 8.98 -3.23 7.31
N ASN A 225 7.88 -2.48 7.16
CA ASN A 225 7.96 -1.01 7.14
C ASN A 225 8.43 -0.44 8.48
N THR A 226 7.96 -1.00 9.59
CA THR A 226 8.33 -0.53 10.94
C THR A 226 9.73 -0.96 11.38
N CYS A 227 10.27 -2.03 10.79
CA CYS A 227 11.62 -2.55 11.06
C CYS A 227 12.59 -2.25 9.92
N TRP A 228 12.24 -1.36 8.97
CA TRP A 228 13.05 -1.16 7.77
C TRP A 228 14.49 -0.78 8.09
N ASP A 229 14.69 0.26 8.89
CA ASP A 229 16.02 0.76 9.24
C ASP A 229 16.83 -0.29 10.03
N PHE A 230 16.16 -1.05 10.91
CA PHE A 230 16.75 -2.18 11.60
C PHE A 230 17.26 -3.26 10.63
N LEU A 231 16.48 -3.60 9.62
CA LEU A 231 16.85 -4.63 8.63
C LEU A 231 18.07 -4.23 7.79
N GLN A 232 18.30 -2.94 7.57
CA GLN A 232 19.44 -2.45 6.78
C GLN A 232 20.81 -2.66 7.46
N HIS A 233 20.84 -2.96 8.76
CA HIS A 233 22.09 -3.26 9.47
C HIS A 233 22.69 -4.63 9.10
N PHE A 234 21.90 -5.50 8.48
CA PHE A 234 22.33 -6.87 8.19
C PHE A 234 22.65 -7.04 6.71
N THR A 235 23.82 -7.59 6.40
CA THR A 235 24.20 -7.94 5.03
C THR A 235 23.58 -9.25 4.59
N LYS A 236 23.28 -10.15 5.53
CA LYS A 236 22.70 -11.47 5.29
C LYS A 236 21.47 -11.70 6.14
N ILE A 237 20.38 -12.10 5.49
CA ILE A 237 19.15 -12.54 6.13
C ILE A 237 18.91 -14.00 5.81
N ILE A 238 18.82 -14.83 6.84
CA ILE A 238 18.48 -16.25 6.70
C ILE A 238 17.00 -16.43 7.07
N ILE A 239 16.23 -17.01 6.16
CA ILE A 239 14.83 -17.34 6.42
C ILE A 239 14.72 -18.80 6.84
N PHE A 240 14.17 -18.99 8.03
CA PHE A 240 13.87 -20.28 8.64
C PHE A 240 12.38 -20.35 8.93
N GLY A 241 11.54 -20.45 7.88
CA GLY A 241 10.09 -20.52 7.99
C GLY A 241 9.56 -21.94 8.25
N ASP A 242 8.24 -22.09 8.28
CA ASP A 242 7.60 -23.40 8.36
C ASP A 242 7.79 -24.17 7.04
N ASN A 243 8.13 -25.44 7.15
CA ASN A 243 8.21 -26.37 6.02
C ASN A 243 6.82 -26.97 5.75
N GLU A 244 6.10 -26.39 4.81
CA GLU A 244 4.78 -26.86 4.40
C GLU A 244 4.90 -27.71 3.12
N ASN A 245 4.85 -29.02 3.27
CA ASN A 245 4.94 -29.97 2.14
C ASN A 245 6.16 -29.76 1.23
N GLY A 246 7.31 -29.45 1.82
CA GLY A 246 8.53 -29.23 1.07
C GLY A 246 8.75 -27.78 0.62
N GLN A 247 7.85 -26.87 0.95
CA GLN A 247 7.94 -25.47 0.58
C GLN A 247 8.06 -24.55 1.81
N ILE A 248 8.90 -23.54 1.72
CA ILE A 248 9.08 -22.52 2.74
C ILE A 248 8.41 -21.23 2.24
N THR A 249 7.10 -21.10 2.50
CA THR A 249 6.28 -20.03 1.91
C THR A 249 6.66 -18.62 2.40
N LEU A 250 7.21 -18.50 3.61
CA LEU A 250 7.69 -17.23 4.18
C LEU A 250 8.74 -16.54 3.29
N VAL A 251 9.54 -17.31 2.54
CA VAL A 251 10.57 -16.80 1.61
C VAL A 251 9.96 -15.93 0.52
N ASN A 252 8.83 -16.34 -0.05
CA ASN A 252 8.24 -15.70 -1.22
C ASN A 252 7.90 -14.23 -0.95
N GLU A 253 7.31 -13.96 0.21
CA GLU A 253 6.88 -12.60 0.57
C GLU A 253 8.06 -11.73 1.03
N ILE A 254 8.98 -12.27 1.82
CA ILE A 254 10.13 -11.52 2.31
C ILE A 254 11.09 -11.19 1.15
N SER A 255 11.35 -12.14 0.25
CA SER A 255 12.26 -11.93 -0.88
C SER A 255 11.77 -10.91 -1.89
N GLN A 256 10.45 -10.68 -1.98
CA GLN A 256 9.88 -9.63 -2.82
C GLN A 256 10.10 -8.21 -2.25
N LYS A 257 10.23 -8.11 -0.92
CA LYS A 257 10.31 -6.83 -0.21
C LYS A 257 11.72 -6.46 0.24
N LEU A 258 12.62 -7.44 0.36
CA LEU A 258 14.01 -7.25 0.71
C LEU A 258 14.91 -7.56 -0.49
N ARG A 259 16.10 -6.95 -0.54
CA ARG A 259 17.05 -7.18 -1.65
C ARG A 259 17.45 -8.67 -1.72
N LYS A 260 17.25 -9.28 -2.87
CA LYS A 260 17.44 -10.74 -3.07
C LYS A 260 18.86 -11.25 -2.75
N HIS A 261 19.89 -10.45 -2.95
CA HIS A 261 21.28 -10.83 -2.67
C HIS A 261 21.61 -10.98 -1.18
N GLN A 262 20.74 -10.46 -0.28
CA GLN A 262 20.90 -10.56 1.17
C GLN A 262 20.19 -11.79 1.76
N ILE A 263 19.40 -12.52 0.97
CA ILE A 263 18.52 -13.57 1.48
C ILE A 263 19.11 -14.94 1.24
N SER A 264 19.21 -15.73 2.31
CA SER A 264 19.45 -17.17 2.28
C SER A 264 18.26 -17.89 2.91
N VAL A 265 18.07 -19.16 2.58
CA VAL A 265 16.98 -19.98 3.09
C VAL A 265 17.50 -21.32 3.60
N VAL A 266 16.94 -21.76 4.73
CA VAL A 266 17.10 -23.14 5.22
C VAL A 266 16.20 -24.00 4.35
N ARG A 267 16.78 -24.98 3.63
CA ARG A 267 16.05 -25.80 2.66
C ARG A 267 15.24 -26.88 3.36
N SER A 268 14.14 -27.30 2.74
CA SER A 268 13.29 -28.39 3.23
C SER A 268 14.05 -29.67 3.57
N SER A 269 15.13 -29.99 2.84
CA SER A 269 16.02 -31.11 3.13
C SER A 269 16.71 -31.04 4.50
N ASP A 270 16.97 -29.82 5.00
CA ASP A 270 17.65 -29.60 6.28
C ASP A 270 16.71 -29.69 7.48
N TYR A 271 15.40 -29.80 7.25
CA TYR A 271 14.38 -30.02 8.32
C TYR A 271 14.28 -31.48 8.76
N GLN A 272 14.94 -32.41 8.10
CA GLN A 272 14.89 -33.85 8.44
C GLN A 272 13.45 -34.40 8.59
N GLY A 273 12.53 -33.91 7.74
CA GLY A 273 11.12 -34.27 7.79
C GLY A 273 10.28 -33.51 8.83
N MET A 274 10.88 -32.60 9.59
CA MET A 274 10.16 -31.78 10.59
C MET A 274 9.51 -30.57 9.92
N LYS A 275 8.53 -30.00 10.65
CA LYS A 275 7.77 -28.85 10.18
C LYS A 275 8.49 -27.52 10.42
N ASP A 276 9.04 -27.33 11.61
CA ASP A 276 9.58 -26.04 12.07
C ASP A 276 10.86 -26.24 12.89
N ALA A 277 11.49 -25.12 13.28
CA ALA A 277 12.73 -25.16 14.04
C ALA A 277 12.56 -25.76 15.44
N ASN A 278 11.40 -25.57 16.07
CA ASN A 278 11.14 -26.18 17.37
C ASN A 278 10.98 -27.70 17.28
N ASP A 279 10.35 -28.21 16.25
CA ASP A 279 10.25 -29.64 16.00
C ASP A 279 11.65 -30.27 15.79
N ILE A 280 12.55 -29.58 15.09
CA ILE A 280 13.96 -30.03 14.95
C ILE A 280 14.63 -30.07 16.32
N LEU A 281 14.49 -29.02 17.13
CA LEU A 281 15.06 -28.99 18.48
C LEU A 281 14.55 -30.16 19.35
N GLN A 282 13.26 -30.44 19.29
CA GLN A 282 12.63 -31.48 20.10
C GLN A 282 13.07 -32.89 19.69
N ASN A 283 13.25 -33.13 18.40
CA ASN A 283 13.53 -34.47 17.88
C ASN A 283 15.04 -34.74 17.69
N TYR A 284 15.81 -33.74 17.27
CA TYR A 284 17.21 -33.92 16.88
C TYR A 284 18.20 -33.07 17.70
N GLY A 285 17.71 -32.15 18.55
CA GLY A 285 18.56 -31.37 19.46
C GLY A 285 19.21 -30.14 18.83
N MET A 286 20.02 -29.44 19.64
CA MET A 286 20.62 -28.14 19.27
C MET A 286 21.58 -28.24 18.08
N SER A 287 22.37 -29.30 18.00
CA SER A 287 23.36 -29.47 16.91
C SER A 287 22.70 -29.53 15.53
N ALA A 288 21.51 -30.12 15.43
CA ALA A 288 20.76 -30.19 14.18
C ALA A 288 20.28 -28.79 13.72
N LEU A 289 19.86 -27.93 14.66
CA LEU A 289 19.51 -26.55 14.36
C LEU A 289 20.70 -25.74 13.85
N VAL A 290 21.85 -25.85 14.53
CA VAL A 290 23.09 -25.19 14.10
C VAL A 290 23.48 -25.66 12.70
N GLN A 291 23.39 -26.95 12.42
CA GLN A 291 23.69 -27.49 11.10
C GLN A 291 22.71 -26.97 10.04
N ALA A 292 21.40 -26.91 10.33
CA ALA A 292 20.41 -26.39 9.40
C ALA A 292 20.67 -24.93 9.03
N VAL A 293 21.00 -24.10 10.01
CA VAL A 293 21.36 -22.68 9.77
C VAL A 293 22.65 -22.56 8.94
N ASN A 294 23.68 -23.35 9.28
CA ASN A 294 24.96 -23.33 8.52
C ASN A 294 24.81 -23.82 7.08
N ASN A 295 23.86 -24.70 6.83
CA ASN A 295 23.53 -25.20 5.50
C ASN A 295 22.66 -24.24 4.68
N ALA A 296 22.16 -23.15 5.26
CA ALA A 296 21.32 -22.18 4.55
C ALA A 296 22.04 -21.70 3.28
N LYS A 297 21.34 -21.75 2.16
CA LYS A 297 21.87 -21.37 0.85
C LYS A 297 21.24 -20.05 0.39
N PRO A 298 22.00 -19.23 -0.33
CA PRO A 298 21.44 -18.09 -1.01
C PRO A 298 20.21 -18.52 -1.79
N LEU A 299 19.17 -17.66 -1.79
CA LEU A 299 17.97 -17.92 -2.54
C LEU A 299 18.34 -18.07 -4.01
N GLN A 300 18.43 -19.31 -4.47
CA GLN A 300 18.66 -19.58 -5.88
C GLN A 300 17.39 -19.22 -6.63
N VAL A 301 17.52 -18.33 -7.57
CA VAL A 301 16.51 -18.14 -8.60
C VAL A 301 16.75 -19.27 -9.59
N ASP A 302 16.15 -20.43 -9.35
CA ASP A 302 16.01 -21.42 -10.42
C ASP A 302 15.12 -20.79 -11.48
N ARG A 303 15.77 -20.15 -12.47
CA ARG A 303 15.10 -19.44 -13.56
C ARG A 303 14.56 -20.38 -14.63
N ILE A 304 14.79 -21.68 -14.49
CA ILE A 304 14.38 -22.67 -15.46
C ILE A 304 13.39 -23.60 -14.78
N ILE A 305 12.14 -23.46 -15.15
CA ILE A 305 11.05 -24.33 -14.71
C ILE A 305 10.34 -24.90 -15.94
N SER A 306 9.70 -26.04 -15.79
CA SER A 306 8.85 -26.59 -16.84
C SER A 306 7.71 -25.64 -17.14
N LEU A 307 7.42 -25.39 -18.42
CA LEU A 307 6.26 -24.58 -18.81
C LEU A 307 4.95 -25.18 -18.29
N ALA A 308 4.90 -26.52 -18.17
CA ALA A 308 3.75 -27.24 -17.63
C ALA A 308 3.50 -26.94 -16.14
N ASP A 309 4.54 -26.55 -15.40
CA ASP A 309 4.43 -26.20 -13.97
C ASP A 309 4.00 -24.75 -13.75
N ILE A 310 3.93 -23.94 -14.83
CA ILE A 310 3.46 -22.55 -14.76
C ILE A 310 1.94 -22.56 -14.77
N LYS A 311 1.36 -22.03 -13.70
CA LYS A 311 -0.07 -21.81 -13.62
C LYS A 311 -0.48 -20.74 -14.64
N SER A 312 -1.32 -21.11 -15.61
CA SER A 312 -1.94 -20.13 -16.52
C SER A 312 -2.86 -19.18 -15.73
N VAL A 313 -2.86 -17.93 -16.11
CA VAL A 313 -3.74 -16.91 -15.54
C VAL A 313 -4.61 -16.38 -16.68
N ASP A 314 -5.91 -16.31 -16.46
CA ASP A 314 -6.82 -15.65 -17.40
C ASP A 314 -6.53 -14.15 -17.41
N ILE A 315 -6.49 -13.56 -18.59
CA ILE A 315 -6.23 -12.11 -18.74
C ILE A 315 -7.27 -11.28 -18.00
N SER A 316 -8.52 -11.74 -17.96
CA SER A 316 -9.61 -11.06 -17.24
C SER A 316 -9.43 -11.03 -15.72
N GLU A 317 -8.63 -11.94 -15.17
CA GLU A 317 -8.29 -12.02 -13.74
C GLU A 317 -6.99 -11.28 -13.39
N MET A 318 -6.24 -10.80 -14.39
CA MET A 318 -4.98 -10.08 -14.14
C MET A 318 -5.28 -8.71 -13.53
N PRO A 319 -4.62 -8.36 -12.40
CA PRO A 319 -4.75 -7.03 -11.83
C PRO A 319 -4.34 -5.94 -12.83
N HIS A 320 -5.21 -4.98 -13.02
CA HIS A 320 -5.02 -3.83 -13.91
C HIS A 320 -5.79 -2.63 -13.38
N PHE A 321 -5.51 -1.45 -13.92
CA PHE A 321 -6.26 -0.24 -13.65
C PHE A 321 -6.52 0.55 -14.94
N SER A 322 -7.59 1.34 -14.94
CA SER A 322 -7.96 2.20 -16.06
C SER A 322 -7.02 3.41 -16.14
N THR A 323 -6.66 3.80 -17.36
CA THR A 323 -5.92 5.05 -17.61
C THR A 323 -6.77 6.31 -17.49
N GLY A 324 -8.10 6.16 -17.35
CA GLY A 324 -9.07 7.25 -17.44
C GLY A 324 -9.33 7.75 -18.86
N ILE A 325 -8.74 7.11 -19.86
CA ILE A 325 -8.95 7.38 -21.28
C ILE A 325 -9.52 6.14 -21.94
N ALA A 326 -10.83 6.13 -22.13
CA ALA A 326 -11.59 4.94 -22.56
C ALA A 326 -11.08 4.33 -23.87
N GLU A 327 -10.56 5.15 -24.78
CA GLU A 327 -10.00 4.67 -26.05
C GLU A 327 -8.68 3.90 -25.83
N ILE A 328 -7.82 4.36 -24.92
CA ILE A 328 -6.60 3.62 -24.53
C ILE A 328 -7.03 2.30 -23.89
N ASP A 329 -7.93 2.37 -22.89
CA ASP A 329 -8.38 1.20 -22.15
C ASP A 329 -9.09 0.16 -23.04
N THR A 330 -9.86 0.62 -24.03
CA THR A 330 -10.48 -0.28 -25.03
C THR A 330 -9.42 -1.05 -25.83
N LEU A 331 -8.28 -0.42 -26.13
CA LEU A 331 -7.23 -1.05 -26.94
C LEU A 331 -6.27 -1.89 -26.11
N THR A 332 -5.97 -1.45 -24.87
CA THR A 332 -4.92 -2.05 -24.02
C THR A 332 -5.48 -2.88 -22.86
N GLY A 333 -6.79 -2.80 -22.61
CA GLY A 333 -7.42 -3.38 -21.42
C GLY A 333 -7.08 -2.62 -20.12
N GLY A 334 -6.59 -1.38 -20.22
CA GLY A 334 -5.97 -0.65 -19.11
C GLY A 334 -4.48 -0.98 -18.96
N PHE A 335 -3.91 -0.62 -17.81
CA PHE A 335 -2.52 -0.89 -17.48
C PHE A 335 -2.42 -2.06 -16.49
N PHE A 336 -1.72 -3.12 -16.88
CA PHE A 336 -1.61 -4.35 -16.09
C PHE A 336 -0.38 -4.36 -15.19
N GLU A 337 -0.48 -5.01 -14.04
CA GLU A 337 0.66 -5.22 -13.13
C GLU A 337 1.86 -5.85 -13.85
N GLY A 338 3.04 -5.31 -13.59
CA GLY A 338 4.30 -5.83 -14.16
C GLY A 338 4.63 -5.34 -15.57
N GLN A 339 3.81 -4.46 -16.16
CA GLN A 339 4.09 -3.85 -17.46
C GLN A 339 5.07 -2.68 -17.36
N LEU A 340 5.90 -2.55 -18.38
CA LEU A 340 6.65 -1.33 -18.69
C LEU A 340 5.98 -0.64 -19.87
N ILE A 341 5.51 0.56 -19.63
CA ILE A 341 4.80 1.40 -20.60
C ILE A 341 5.68 2.60 -20.92
N ILE A 342 5.82 2.93 -22.20
CA ILE A 342 6.55 4.12 -22.63
C ILE A 342 5.55 5.13 -23.16
N LEU A 343 5.63 6.35 -22.66
CA LEU A 343 4.96 7.52 -23.21
C LEU A 343 5.98 8.40 -23.94
N SER A 344 5.90 8.41 -25.26
CA SER A 344 6.81 9.18 -26.13
C SER A 344 6.13 10.40 -26.74
N GLY A 345 6.94 11.30 -27.28
CA GLY A 345 6.53 12.51 -27.98
C GLY A 345 7.62 13.57 -27.95
N LYS A 346 7.49 14.63 -28.72
CA LYS A 346 8.45 15.74 -28.75
C LYS A 346 8.45 16.52 -27.43
N ARG A 347 9.48 17.32 -27.20
CA ARG A 347 9.55 18.22 -26.04
C ARG A 347 8.42 19.25 -26.09
N GLY A 348 7.81 19.53 -24.94
CA GLY A 348 6.75 20.55 -24.81
C GLY A 348 5.36 20.13 -25.31
N GLU A 349 5.16 18.90 -25.78
CA GLU A 349 3.84 18.44 -26.27
C GLU A 349 2.84 18.07 -25.17
N GLY A 350 3.24 18.02 -23.88
CA GLY A 350 2.33 17.76 -22.76
C GLY A 350 2.32 16.30 -22.28
N LYS A 351 3.40 15.54 -22.52
CA LYS A 351 3.55 14.16 -22.01
C LYS A 351 3.40 14.09 -20.49
N SER A 352 4.09 14.96 -19.76
CA SER A 352 4.01 15.02 -18.29
C SER A 352 2.60 15.37 -17.82
N THR A 353 1.85 16.17 -18.58
CA THR A 353 0.45 16.50 -18.30
C THR A 353 -0.46 15.27 -18.46
N LEU A 354 -0.27 14.49 -19.51
CA LEU A 354 -1.01 13.24 -19.70
C LEU A 354 -0.64 12.22 -18.62
N ALA A 355 0.65 12.10 -18.32
CA ALA A 355 1.14 11.15 -17.31
C ALA A 355 0.64 11.50 -15.91
N SER A 356 0.64 12.79 -15.52
CA SER A 356 0.11 13.23 -14.21
C SER A 356 -1.40 12.97 -14.09
N GLN A 357 -2.16 13.09 -15.19
CA GLN A 357 -3.57 12.72 -15.21
C GLN A 357 -3.77 11.20 -14.99
N ILE A 358 -2.95 10.36 -15.62
CA ILE A 358 -2.99 8.90 -15.38
C ILE A 358 -2.59 8.56 -13.93
N VAL A 359 -1.67 9.31 -13.33
CA VAL A 359 -1.35 9.18 -11.89
C VAL A 359 -2.58 9.42 -11.02
N ILE A 360 -3.35 10.47 -11.30
CA ILE A 360 -4.58 10.80 -10.58
C ILE A 360 -5.64 9.71 -10.77
N GLU A 361 -5.77 9.19 -11.98
CA GLU A 361 -6.69 8.07 -12.26
C GLU A 361 -6.32 6.81 -11.48
N ALA A 362 -5.04 6.49 -11.34
CA ALA A 362 -4.59 5.37 -10.52
C ALA A 362 -4.92 5.59 -9.04
N VAL A 363 -4.68 6.80 -8.53
CA VAL A 363 -5.02 7.17 -7.14
C VAL A 363 -6.51 7.06 -6.88
N ASP A 364 -7.35 7.49 -7.82
CA ASP A 364 -8.82 7.38 -7.70
C ASP A 364 -9.31 5.93 -7.62
N GLN A 365 -8.56 5.02 -8.22
CA GLN A 365 -8.78 3.58 -8.13
C GLN A 365 -8.07 2.92 -6.94
N HIS A 366 -7.56 3.71 -5.98
CA HIS A 366 -6.83 3.27 -4.79
C HIS A 366 -5.54 2.47 -5.10
N ILE A 367 -4.88 2.79 -6.19
CA ILE A 367 -3.61 2.18 -6.60
C ILE A 367 -2.45 2.96 -5.94
N PRO A 368 -1.65 2.35 -5.04
CA PRO A 368 -0.48 3.00 -4.47
C PRO A 368 0.50 3.40 -5.57
N THR A 369 0.78 4.68 -5.68
CA THR A 369 1.49 5.29 -6.80
C THR A 369 2.74 6.02 -6.33
N LEU A 370 3.85 5.86 -7.07
CA LEU A 370 5.11 6.59 -6.89
C LEU A 370 5.38 7.45 -8.12
N VAL A 371 5.90 8.64 -7.91
CA VAL A 371 6.37 9.53 -8.98
C VAL A 371 7.86 9.83 -8.78
N TYR A 372 8.63 9.68 -9.84
CA TYR A 372 9.94 10.28 -10.00
C TYR A 372 9.84 11.39 -11.05
N SER A 373 10.05 12.65 -10.64
CA SER A 373 9.96 13.83 -11.51
C SER A 373 11.34 14.47 -11.65
N GLY A 374 12.11 14.06 -12.66
CA GLY A 374 13.46 14.59 -12.88
C GLY A 374 13.51 15.89 -13.66
N GLU A 375 12.43 16.31 -14.33
CA GLU A 375 12.37 17.58 -15.09
C GLU A 375 11.68 18.70 -14.31
N LEU A 376 10.69 18.38 -13.48
CA LEU A 376 9.92 19.37 -12.73
C LEU A 376 10.26 19.28 -11.25
N PRO A 377 10.51 20.40 -10.57
CA PRO A 377 10.57 20.42 -9.11
C PRO A 377 9.29 19.87 -8.50
N ASN A 378 9.41 19.20 -7.37
CA ASN A 378 8.30 18.51 -6.71
C ASN A 378 7.08 19.40 -6.45
N TYR A 379 7.30 20.68 -6.06
CA TYR A 379 6.20 21.63 -5.85
C TYR A 379 5.43 21.97 -7.13
N GLN A 380 6.10 21.96 -8.31
CA GLN A 380 5.43 22.22 -9.59
C GLN A 380 4.62 21.01 -10.04
N PHE A 381 5.18 19.80 -9.90
CA PHE A 381 4.44 18.57 -10.17
C PHE A 381 3.20 18.47 -9.27
N LYS A 382 3.37 18.77 -7.97
CA LYS A 382 2.25 18.83 -7.03
C LYS A 382 1.17 19.80 -7.48
N ASN A 383 1.54 21.02 -7.89
CA ASN A 383 0.57 22.01 -8.37
C ASN A 383 -0.22 21.49 -9.59
N TRP A 384 0.41 20.74 -10.48
CA TRP A 384 -0.29 20.16 -11.62
C TRP A 384 -1.29 19.09 -11.19
N VAL A 385 -0.87 18.18 -10.34
CA VAL A 385 -1.74 17.13 -9.78
C VAL A 385 -2.92 17.75 -9.03
N ASP A 386 -2.67 18.77 -8.24
CA ASP A 386 -3.69 19.47 -7.45
C ASP A 386 -4.75 20.14 -8.36
N LEU A 387 -4.34 20.86 -9.42
CA LEU A 387 -5.26 21.50 -10.38
C LEU A 387 -6.05 20.45 -11.17
N GLN A 388 -5.38 19.39 -11.61
CA GLN A 388 -6.04 18.29 -12.31
C GLN A 388 -7.03 17.54 -11.40
N SER A 389 -6.71 17.36 -10.11
CA SER A 389 -7.60 16.74 -9.14
C SER A 389 -8.81 17.62 -8.83
N ALA A 390 -8.61 18.93 -8.65
CA ALA A 390 -9.68 19.88 -8.36
C ALA A 390 -10.73 19.95 -9.47
N GLY A 391 -10.31 19.98 -10.73
CA GLY A 391 -11.20 20.15 -11.88
C GLY A 391 -11.71 21.59 -12.02
N ILE A 392 -12.24 21.91 -13.19
CA ILE A 392 -12.58 23.28 -13.60
C ILE A 392 -13.56 23.97 -12.66
N ASP A 393 -14.55 23.24 -12.13
CA ASP A 393 -15.59 23.79 -11.25
C ASP A 393 -15.08 24.25 -9.88
N ASN A 394 -13.85 23.88 -9.52
CA ASN A 394 -13.21 24.23 -8.25
C ASN A 394 -12.05 25.21 -8.40
N LEU A 395 -11.90 25.82 -9.56
CA LEU A 395 -10.82 26.76 -9.89
C LEU A 395 -11.35 28.19 -10.03
N ILE A 396 -10.47 29.15 -9.73
CA ILE A 396 -10.69 30.59 -9.94
C ILE A 396 -9.63 31.11 -10.91
N PRO A 397 -10.04 31.80 -11.98
CA PRO A 397 -9.11 32.45 -12.89
C PRO A 397 -8.53 33.72 -12.26
N HIS A 398 -7.26 33.96 -12.50
CA HIS A 398 -6.54 35.15 -12.15
C HIS A 398 -5.79 35.67 -13.38
N LEU A 399 -5.63 36.99 -13.49
CA LEU A 399 -4.86 37.61 -14.53
C LEU A 399 -3.62 38.34 -13.96
N SER A 400 -2.43 37.98 -14.43
CA SER A 400 -1.19 38.66 -14.07
C SER A 400 -0.32 38.83 -15.30
N ASN A 401 0.15 40.05 -15.52
CA ASN A 401 0.99 40.41 -16.68
C ASN A 401 0.43 39.94 -18.03
N GLY A 402 -0.90 40.01 -18.21
CA GLY A 402 -1.57 39.58 -19.43
C GLY A 402 -1.66 38.05 -19.61
N ARG A 403 -1.30 37.27 -18.59
CA ARG A 403 -1.44 35.82 -18.57
C ARG A 403 -2.47 35.39 -17.55
N GLU A 404 -3.36 34.50 -17.99
CA GLU A 404 -4.31 33.85 -17.12
C GLU A 404 -3.64 32.65 -16.40
N TYR A 405 -3.90 32.52 -15.10
CA TYR A 405 -3.54 31.37 -14.27
C TYR A 405 -4.69 31.03 -13.34
N PHE A 406 -4.69 29.82 -12.81
CA PHE A 406 -5.80 29.30 -12.03
C PHE A 406 -5.32 28.85 -10.65
N THR A 407 -6.16 29.09 -9.64
CA THR A 407 -5.97 28.59 -8.28
C THR A 407 -7.23 27.92 -7.79
N MET A 408 -7.14 27.08 -6.78
CA MET A 408 -8.31 26.50 -6.14
C MET A 408 -9.15 27.57 -5.44
N LYS A 409 -10.46 27.36 -5.40
CA LYS A 409 -11.44 28.31 -4.82
C LYS A 409 -11.19 28.62 -3.35
N ASN A 410 -10.72 27.62 -2.59
CA ASN A 410 -10.41 27.75 -1.16
C ASN A 410 -9.39 26.69 -0.71
N ASP A 411 -8.86 26.88 0.50
CA ASP A 411 -7.89 25.97 1.10
C ASP A 411 -8.49 24.60 1.48
N GLU A 412 -9.79 24.54 1.76
CA GLU A 412 -10.50 23.31 2.08
C GLU A 412 -10.43 22.29 0.94
N ILE A 413 -10.59 22.74 -0.31
CA ILE A 413 -10.43 21.87 -1.49
C ILE A 413 -9.03 21.30 -1.54
N LYS A 414 -8.02 22.13 -1.28
CA LYS A 414 -6.62 21.73 -1.26
C LYS A 414 -6.33 20.72 -0.15
N GLU A 415 -6.88 20.92 1.03
CA GLU A 415 -6.74 20.02 2.17
C GLU A 415 -7.42 18.67 1.90
N ASN A 416 -8.63 18.67 1.32
CA ASN A 416 -9.35 17.47 0.95
C ASN A 416 -8.61 16.66 -0.13
N ILE A 417 -8.04 17.31 -1.12
CA ILE A 417 -7.20 16.69 -2.14
C ILE A 417 -5.93 16.09 -1.51
N ASN A 418 -5.25 16.83 -0.65
CA ASN A 418 -4.06 16.33 0.06
C ASN A 418 -4.38 15.09 0.91
N GLU A 419 -5.53 15.10 1.60
CA GLU A 419 -5.95 13.97 2.40
C GLU A 419 -6.33 12.77 1.55
N TRP A 420 -6.98 13.02 0.41
CA TRP A 420 -7.41 11.97 -0.50
C TRP A 420 -6.26 11.13 -1.03
N TYR A 421 -5.14 11.73 -1.42
CA TYR A 421 -4.00 10.99 -1.93
C TYR A 421 -2.89 10.74 -0.88
N ARG A 422 -3.13 11.11 0.37
CA ARG A 422 -2.17 10.85 1.46
C ARG A 422 -1.71 9.39 1.44
N ASP A 423 -1.32 8.62 1.85
CA ASP A 423 -0.92 7.21 1.88
C ASP A 423 -1.07 6.45 0.52
N LEU A 424 -1.41 7.15 -0.57
CA LEU A 424 -1.58 6.57 -1.91
C LEU A 424 -0.59 7.12 -2.94
N LEU A 425 -0.27 8.42 -2.87
CA LEU A 425 0.62 9.08 -3.83
C LEU A 425 1.89 9.53 -3.14
N TYR A 426 3.02 9.02 -3.62
CA TYR A 426 4.35 9.34 -3.15
C TYR A 426 5.15 9.98 -4.28
N ILE A 427 6.09 10.85 -3.94
CA ILE A 427 7.04 11.44 -4.88
C ILE A 427 8.46 11.26 -4.33
N VAL A 428 9.42 11.00 -5.22
CA VAL A 428 10.83 10.99 -4.85
C VAL A 428 11.25 12.41 -4.52
N ASP A 429 11.85 12.61 -3.36
CA ASP A 429 12.29 13.95 -2.91
C ASP A 429 13.46 14.47 -3.75
N ASP A 430 13.48 15.81 -3.95
CA ASP A 430 14.55 16.51 -4.69
C ASP A 430 15.87 16.61 -3.90
N GLY A 431 15.97 15.99 -2.72
CA GLY A 431 17.14 15.99 -1.85
C GLY A 431 18.35 15.21 -2.39
N GLU A 432 19.48 15.34 -1.70
CA GLU A 432 20.69 14.59 -2.04
C GLU A 432 20.53 13.10 -1.79
N LEU A 433 21.05 12.29 -2.72
CA LEU A 433 21.07 10.83 -2.58
C LEU A 433 22.11 10.41 -1.51
N PRO A 434 21.85 9.34 -0.77
CA PRO A 434 22.87 8.71 0.06
C PRO A 434 24.10 8.30 -0.76
N GLU A 435 25.28 8.37 -0.15
CA GLU A 435 26.53 8.04 -0.83
C GLU A 435 26.51 6.59 -1.36
N GLY A 436 26.74 6.45 -2.67
CA GLY A 436 26.76 5.15 -3.37
C GLY A 436 25.41 4.62 -3.83
N GLU A 437 24.30 5.35 -3.62
CA GLU A 437 22.99 5.01 -4.14
C GLU A 437 22.66 5.80 -5.42
N THR A 438 21.83 5.21 -6.29
CA THR A 438 21.30 5.86 -7.49
C THR A 438 19.81 6.10 -7.34
N GLU A 439 19.25 7.05 -8.13
CA GLU A 439 17.80 7.26 -8.18
C GLU A 439 17.04 5.96 -8.50
N LEU A 440 17.65 5.09 -9.29
CA LEU A 440 17.04 3.80 -9.63
C LEU A 440 16.94 2.85 -8.42
N ASP A 441 17.97 2.86 -7.56
CA ASP A 441 17.96 2.09 -6.30
C ASP A 441 16.91 2.66 -5.34
N LEU A 442 16.79 3.99 -5.27
CA LEU A 442 15.79 4.66 -4.46
C LEU A 442 14.37 4.34 -4.94
N ILE A 443 14.12 4.40 -6.26
CA ILE A 443 12.84 4.03 -6.86
C ILE A 443 12.52 2.56 -6.56
N GLU A 444 13.47 1.65 -6.76
CA GLU A 444 13.29 0.22 -6.47
C GLU A 444 12.94 0.00 -4.99
N THR A 445 13.69 0.64 -4.09
CA THR A 445 13.47 0.57 -2.65
C THR A 445 12.09 1.10 -2.26
N ALA A 446 11.69 2.26 -2.80
CA ALA A 446 10.38 2.86 -2.54
C ALA A 446 9.22 1.96 -3.04
N ILE A 447 9.36 1.35 -4.22
CA ILE A 447 8.36 0.43 -4.77
C ILE A 447 8.11 -0.73 -3.79
N TYR A 448 9.15 -1.34 -3.24
CA TYR A 448 8.99 -2.44 -2.28
C TYR A 448 8.50 -1.97 -0.91
N ARG A 449 9.07 -0.88 -0.38
CA ARG A 449 8.75 -0.33 0.94
C ARG A 449 7.29 0.11 1.06
N HIS A 450 6.78 0.85 0.07
CA HIS A 450 5.43 1.41 0.06
C HIS A 450 4.42 0.53 -0.71
N LYS A 451 4.83 -0.66 -1.17
CA LYS A 451 3.97 -1.58 -1.94
C LYS A 451 3.38 -0.93 -3.19
N ILE A 452 4.17 -0.12 -3.85
CA ILE A 452 3.74 0.63 -5.03
C ILE A 452 3.29 -0.33 -6.14
N LYS A 453 2.17 0.01 -6.77
CA LYS A 453 1.60 -0.74 -7.88
C LYS A 453 1.68 0.01 -9.20
N PHE A 454 1.82 1.32 -9.14
CA PHE A 454 2.07 2.17 -10.31
C PHE A 454 3.23 3.13 -10.03
N CYS A 455 4.17 3.25 -10.96
CA CYS A 455 5.31 4.17 -10.86
C CYS A 455 5.42 4.99 -12.13
N LEU A 456 5.35 6.32 -12.01
CA LEU A 456 5.68 7.25 -13.08
C LEU A 456 7.17 7.64 -12.99
N VAL A 457 7.88 7.53 -14.11
CA VAL A 457 9.27 8.00 -14.27
C VAL A 457 9.32 9.07 -15.34
N ASP A 458 9.46 10.33 -14.95
CA ASP A 458 9.54 11.51 -15.83
C ASP A 458 10.89 12.23 -15.61
N ASN A 459 11.93 11.98 -16.43
CA ASN A 459 11.98 11.12 -17.59
C ASN A 459 13.24 10.23 -17.61
N LEU A 460 13.34 9.38 -18.64
CA LEU A 460 14.49 8.49 -18.88
C LEU A 460 15.85 9.20 -18.90
N MET A 461 15.90 10.43 -19.43
CA MET A 461 17.16 11.20 -19.57
C MET A 461 17.75 11.57 -18.22
N CYS A 462 16.92 11.78 -17.20
CA CYS A 462 17.36 12.16 -15.86
C CYS A 462 17.93 10.98 -15.07
N LEU A 463 17.52 9.75 -15.39
CA LEU A 463 18.05 8.53 -14.77
C LEU A 463 19.32 7.99 -15.44
N ALA A 464 19.63 8.43 -16.65
CA ALA A 464 20.80 7.98 -17.38
C ALA A 464 21.95 8.96 -17.13
N GLU A 465 23.10 8.43 -16.68
CA GLU A 465 24.31 9.24 -16.53
C GLU A 465 24.73 9.88 -17.86
N TYR A 466 25.12 11.16 -17.80
CA TYR A 466 25.64 11.91 -18.95
C TYR A 466 27.08 11.47 -19.24
N GLY A 467 27.39 11.20 -20.52
CA GLY A 467 28.76 10.89 -20.96
C GLY A 467 28.82 10.04 -22.23
N GLU A 468 30.01 9.56 -22.55
CA GLU A 468 30.19 8.58 -23.63
C GLU A 468 29.39 7.30 -23.35
N GLY A 469 28.54 6.90 -24.31
CA GLY A 469 27.68 5.71 -24.15
C GLY A 469 26.30 5.97 -23.56
N ILE A 470 25.82 7.22 -23.51
CA ILE A 470 24.50 7.57 -22.97
C ILE A 470 23.36 6.67 -23.47
N TYR A 471 23.38 6.25 -24.73
CA TYR A 471 22.36 5.35 -25.29
C TYR A 471 22.45 3.92 -24.76
N GLN A 472 23.68 3.45 -24.45
CA GLN A 472 23.86 2.14 -23.80
C GLN A 472 23.40 2.22 -22.35
N ASN A 473 23.61 3.34 -21.67
CA ASN A 473 23.15 3.58 -20.33
C ASN A 473 21.61 3.64 -20.28
N GLN A 474 20.96 4.33 -21.22
CA GLN A 474 19.49 4.31 -21.36
C GLN A 474 18.93 2.91 -21.53
N GLY A 475 19.54 2.08 -22.37
CA GLY A 475 19.15 0.68 -22.54
C GLY A 475 19.27 -0.16 -21.25
N LYS A 476 20.32 0.09 -20.43
CA LYS A 476 20.49 -0.55 -19.12
C LYS A 476 19.42 -0.11 -18.13
N VAL A 477 19.11 1.19 -18.06
CA VAL A 477 18.06 1.77 -17.20
C VAL A 477 16.71 1.16 -17.55
N VAL A 478 16.34 1.13 -18.84
CA VAL A 478 15.07 0.53 -19.28
C VAL A 478 14.99 -0.96 -18.98
N LYS A 479 16.12 -1.69 -19.14
CA LYS A 479 16.21 -3.10 -18.73
C LYS A 479 15.94 -3.27 -17.23
N LYS A 480 16.57 -2.46 -16.39
CA LYS A 480 16.40 -2.51 -14.94
C LYS A 480 14.98 -2.15 -14.53
N LEU A 481 14.37 -1.09 -15.12
CA LEU A 481 12.97 -0.73 -14.89
C LEU A 481 12.02 -1.87 -15.27
N LYS A 482 12.25 -2.57 -16.39
CA LYS A 482 11.44 -3.74 -16.76
C LYS A 482 11.60 -4.91 -15.78
N GLU A 483 12.81 -5.14 -15.29
CA GLU A 483 13.07 -6.16 -14.26
C GLU A 483 12.34 -5.82 -12.95
N ILE A 484 12.39 -4.54 -12.51
CA ILE A 484 11.67 -4.04 -11.34
C ILE A 484 10.16 -4.20 -11.54
N ALA A 485 9.61 -3.75 -12.67
CA ALA A 485 8.19 -3.87 -12.99
C ALA A 485 7.70 -5.30 -12.82
N THR A 486 8.41 -6.25 -13.44
CA THR A 486 8.03 -7.66 -13.44
C THR A 486 8.18 -8.29 -12.04
N ALA A 487 9.29 -8.01 -11.33
CA ALA A 487 9.59 -8.62 -10.04
C ALA A 487 8.69 -8.08 -8.92
N ALA A 488 8.41 -6.78 -8.91
CA ALA A 488 7.57 -6.13 -7.91
C ALA A 488 6.08 -6.20 -8.24
N LYS A 489 5.71 -6.70 -9.42
CA LYS A 489 4.34 -6.60 -9.95
C LYS A 489 3.83 -5.16 -9.88
N CYS A 490 4.65 -4.24 -10.37
CA CYS A 490 4.38 -2.81 -10.41
C CYS A 490 4.34 -2.37 -11.88
N THR A 491 3.33 -1.63 -12.27
CA THR A 491 3.29 -1.00 -13.60
C THR A 491 4.19 0.22 -13.61
N ILE A 492 5.09 0.33 -14.59
CA ILE A 492 5.96 1.49 -14.72
C ILE A 492 5.62 2.24 -16.00
N LEU A 493 5.26 3.52 -15.87
CA LEU A 493 5.10 4.46 -16.98
C LEU A 493 6.36 5.32 -17.10
N LEU A 494 7.11 5.11 -18.18
CA LEU A 494 8.35 5.82 -18.46
C LEU A 494 8.14 6.86 -19.55
N ILE A 495 8.44 8.11 -19.26
CA ILE A 495 8.45 9.18 -20.28
C ILE A 495 9.78 9.17 -21.04
N ALA A 496 9.69 9.17 -22.35
CA ALA A 496 10.84 9.25 -23.24
C ALA A 496 10.63 10.33 -24.33
N HIS A 497 11.72 11.02 -24.69
CA HIS A 497 11.67 11.99 -25.80
C HIS A 497 11.88 11.31 -27.14
N GLU A 498 11.28 11.88 -28.20
CA GLU A 498 11.52 11.45 -29.57
C GLU A 498 12.78 12.10 -30.15
N ARG A 499 13.49 11.37 -31.02
CA ARG A 499 14.51 11.94 -31.90
C ARG A 499 13.86 12.72 -33.05
N LYS A 500 14.60 13.63 -33.69
CA LYS A 500 14.20 14.19 -34.97
C LYS A 500 13.99 13.04 -35.97
N MET A 501 12.85 13.02 -36.64
CA MET A 501 12.40 11.96 -37.54
C MET A 501 13.50 11.44 -38.46
N GLN A 502 13.83 10.16 -38.34
CA GLN A 502 14.72 9.42 -39.27
C GLN A 502 14.05 8.19 -39.87
N SER A 503 12.90 7.74 -39.34
CA SER A 503 12.20 6.55 -39.80
C SER A 503 10.70 6.81 -39.96
N ARG A 504 10.07 6.09 -40.91
CA ARG A 504 8.61 6.05 -41.08
C ARG A 504 7.92 5.21 -40.01
N ASP A 505 8.66 4.37 -39.31
CA ASP A 505 8.11 3.56 -38.21
C ASP A 505 8.17 4.38 -36.92
N LEU A 506 6.99 4.65 -36.34
CA LEU A 506 6.79 5.49 -35.18
C LEU A 506 7.45 4.92 -33.91
N SER A 507 7.55 3.59 -33.82
CA SER A 507 8.21 2.90 -32.70
C SER A 507 9.72 3.14 -32.66
N ASP A 508 10.34 3.42 -33.83
CA ASP A 508 11.78 3.62 -33.96
C ASP A 508 12.21 5.07 -33.70
N ASN A 509 11.27 5.99 -33.57
CA ASN A 509 11.55 7.43 -33.35
C ASN A 509 11.78 7.82 -31.88
N VAL A 510 11.63 6.88 -30.93
CA VAL A 510 11.94 7.16 -29.51
C VAL A 510 13.43 7.41 -29.34
N SER A 511 13.77 8.53 -28.65
CA SER A 511 15.17 8.90 -28.40
C SER A 511 15.84 7.83 -27.51
N GLY A 512 16.84 7.17 -28.07
CA GLY A 512 17.51 6.05 -27.42
C GLY A 512 17.82 4.95 -28.44
N SER A 513 18.17 3.77 -27.98
CA SER A 513 18.30 2.59 -28.83
C SER A 513 16.92 2.00 -29.11
N SER A 514 16.77 1.25 -30.21
CA SER A 514 15.60 0.40 -30.48
C SER A 514 15.31 -0.56 -29.30
N ASP A 515 16.29 -0.81 -28.43
CA ASP A 515 16.15 -1.59 -27.22
C ASP A 515 15.12 -1.02 -26.23
N ILE A 516 14.87 0.30 -26.23
CA ILE A 516 13.91 0.96 -25.35
C ILE A 516 12.50 0.48 -25.67
N THR A 517 12.09 0.65 -26.92
CA THR A 517 10.74 0.23 -27.39
C THR A 517 10.60 -1.28 -27.43
N ASN A 518 11.66 -2.02 -27.72
CA ASN A 518 11.64 -3.49 -27.72
C ASN A 518 11.33 -4.08 -26.34
N ARG A 519 11.75 -3.45 -25.24
CA ARG A 519 11.51 -3.92 -23.88
C ARG A 519 10.14 -3.53 -23.34
N ALA A 520 9.52 -2.48 -23.88
CA ALA A 520 8.21 -2.02 -23.46
C ALA A 520 7.09 -3.02 -23.84
N ASP A 521 6.09 -3.12 -23.00
CA ASP A 521 4.87 -3.90 -23.27
C ASP A 521 3.87 -3.06 -24.06
N VAL A 522 3.77 -1.76 -23.72
CA VAL A 522 2.93 -0.78 -24.42
C VAL A 522 3.78 0.44 -24.76
N VAL A 523 3.59 1.00 -25.95
CA VAL A 523 4.20 2.28 -26.34
C VAL A 523 3.08 3.20 -26.78
N LEU A 524 2.93 4.29 -26.04
CA LEU A 524 2.04 5.39 -26.33
C LEU A 524 2.84 6.55 -26.92
N ARG A 525 2.25 7.28 -27.85
CA ARG A 525 2.80 8.52 -28.37
C ARG A 525 1.78 9.62 -28.19
N TYR A 526 2.19 10.74 -27.62
CA TYR A 526 1.37 11.93 -27.50
C TYR A 526 1.93 13.04 -28.38
N ALA A 527 1.07 13.61 -29.22
CA ALA A 527 1.41 14.74 -30.07
C ALA A 527 0.34 15.83 -29.93
N ARG A 528 0.78 17.06 -29.68
CA ARG A 528 -0.11 18.25 -29.59
C ARG A 528 -0.27 18.90 -30.97
N SER A 529 -1.47 19.38 -31.27
CA SER A 529 -1.71 20.23 -32.42
C SER A 529 -1.06 21.60 -32.22
N SER A 530 -0.51 22.17 -33.27
CA SER A 530 0.10 23.53 -33.26
C SER A 530 -0.93 24.64 -33.37
N GLU A 531 -2.16 24.36 -33.79
CA GLU A 531 -3.15 25.36 -34.19
C GLU A 531 -4.27 25.54 -33.14
N ASP A 532 -4.48 24.55 -32.29
CA ASP A 532 -5.51 24.57 -31.26
C ASP A 532 -5.04 23.85 -29.97
N ASN A 533 -5.91 23.77 -28.97
CA ASN A 533 -5.65 22.99 -27.75
C ASN A 533 -5.85 21.47 -27.95
N GLY A 534 -5.91 21.02 -29.19
CA GLY A 534 -6.07 19.61 -29.55
C GLY A 534 -4.77 18.83 -29.56
N GLY A 535 -4.89 17.55 -29.82
CA GLY A 535 -3.78 16.63 -29.94
C GLY A 535 -4.22 15.23 -30.35
N SER A 536 -3.29 14.30 -30.32
CA SER A 536 -3.59 12.89 -30.58
C SER A 536 -2.76 11.95 -29.71
N ILE A 537 -3.34 10.84 -29.34
CA ILE A 537 -2.65 9.71 -28.72
C ILE A 537 -2.60 8.58 -29.73
N GLU A 538 -1.43 7.99 -29.89
CA GLU A 538 -1.22 6.78 -30.67
C GLU A 538 -0.82 5.63 -29.74
N VAL A 539 -1.33 4.44 -30.01
CA VAL A 539 -0.88 3.18 -29.44
C VAL A 539 0.04 2.54 -30.47
N ALA A 540 1.34 2.82 -30.37
CA ALA A 540 2.33 2.37 -31.35
C ALA A 540 2.74 0.91 -31.13
N LYS A 541 2.62 0.41 -29.91
CA LYS A 541 2.87 -0.99 -29.52
C LYS A 541 1.92 -1.41 -28.42
N ASN A 542 1.42 -2.64 -28.54
CA ASN A 542 0.62 -3.31 -27.52
C ASN A 542 0.91 -4.81 -27.58
N ARG A 543 1.74 -5.30 -26.64
CA ARG A 543 2.21 -6.69 -26.66
C ARG A 543 1.12 -7.67 -26.28
N LEU A 544 0.21 -7.28 -25.38
CA LEU A 544 -0.80 -8.19 -24.84
C LEU A 544 -1.93 -8.47 -25.82
N PHE A 545 -2.46 -7.44 -26.48
CA PHE A 545 -3.63 -7.55 -27.36
C PHE A 545 -3.30 -7.33 -28.85
N GLY A 546 -2.15 -6.77 -29.18
CA GLY A 546 -1.74 -6.49 -30.56
C GLY A 546 -2.53 -5.37 -31.26
N THR A 547 -3.49 -4.73 -30.55
CA THR A 547 -4.32 -3.65 -31.09
C THR A 547 -3.56 -2.32 -31.07
N LEU A 548 -3.64 -1.58 -32.18
CA LEU A 548 -2.92 -0.33 -32.38
C LEU A 548 -3.87 0.82 -32.71
N ALA A 549 -3.45 2.04 -32.37
CA ALA A 549 -4.07 3.28 -32.81
C ALA A 549 -3.02 4.20 -33.46
N ARG A 550 -3.30 4.68 -34.66
CA ARG A 550 -2.40 5.57 -35.40
C ARG A 550 -3.17 6.76 -35.93
N VAL A 551 -2.47 7.89 -36.17
CA VAL A 551 -3.04 9.05 -36.85
C VAL A 551 -3.62 8.62 -38.20
N ALA A 552 -4.80 9.17 -38.54
CA ALA A 552 -5.55 8.86 -39.72
C ALA A 552 -5.99 7.37 -39.85
N SER A 553 -5.92 6.59 -38.77
CA SER A 553 -6.49 5.23 -38.71
C SER A 553 -7.90 5.25 -38.12
N LYS A 554 -8.63 4.15 -38.29
CA LYS A 554 -9.98 3.97 -37.72
C LYS A 554 -10.00 4.11 -36.21
N ASN A 555 -8.88 3.82 -35.54
CA ASN A 555 -8.72 3.88 -34.06
C ASN A 555 -7.97 5.13 -33.63
N GLN A 556 -7.97 6.21 -34.41
CA GLN A 556 -7.33 7.47 -34.02
C GLN A 556 -7.96 8.00 -32.73
N ILE A 557 -7.12 8.35 -31.75
CA ILE A 557 -7.54 8.98 -30.49
C ILE A 557 -7.22 10.48 -30.58
N VAL A 558 -8.26 11.27 -30.76
CA VAL A 558 -8.15 12.73 -30.79
C VAL A 558 -8.35 13.28 -29.36
N THR A 559 -7.55 14.25 -28.98
CA THR A 559 -7.58 14.84 -27.64
C THR A 559 -7.88 16.33 -27.69
N SER A 560 -8.49 16.84 -26.62
CA SER A 560 -8.61 18.25 -26.31
C SER A 560 -7.98 18.53 -24.94
N PHE A 561 -7.32 19.69 -24.80
CA PHE A 561 -6.67 20.10 -23.57
C PHE A 561 -7.40 21.30 -22.96
N ASP A 562 -7.75 21.21 -21.67
CA ASP A 562 -8.28 22.32 -20.91
C ASP A 562 -7.16 23.05 -20.14
N PRO A 563 -6.87 24.32 -20.47
CA PRO A 563 -5.81 25.08 -19.82
C PRO A 563 -6.05 25.36 -18.33
N ALA A 564 -7.31 25.43 -17.90
CA ALA A 564 -7.68 25.73 -16.51
C ALA A 564 -7.35 24.55 -15.59
N SER A 565 -7.98 23.42 -15.82
CA SER A 565 -7.78 22.20 -15.03
C SER A 565 -6.55 21.41 -15.46
N ARG A 566 -5.91 21.75 -16.58
CA ARG A 566 -4.80 21.01 -17.22
C ARG A 566 -5.18 19.55 -17.56
N ARG A 567 -6.47 19.30 -17.78
CA ARG A 567 -6.96 17.97 -18.13
C ARG A 567 -7.00 17.75 -19.64
N ILE A 568 -6.74 16.51 -20.03
CA ILE A 568 -6.86 16.03 -21.39
C ILE A 568 -8.13 15.19 -21.48
N SER A 569 -9.00 15.53 -22.42
CA SER A 569 -10.23 14.81 -22.73
C SER A 569 -10.16 14.20 -24.11
N THR A 570 -10.95 13.15 -24.36
CA THR A 570 -11.17 12.54 -25.67
C THR A 570 -12.65 12.49 -25.96
N GLU A 571 -13.03 11.98 -27.14
CA GLU A 571 -14.44 11.82 -27.52
C GLU A 571 -15.23 10.95 -26.52
N LYS A 572 -14.60 9.86 -26.02
CA LYS A 572 -15.23 8.91 -25.10
C LYS A 572 -14.92 9.18 -23.62
N SER A 573 -13.96 10.04 -23.33
CA SER A 573 -13.53 10.37 -21.96
C SER A 573 -13.53 11.87 -21.75
N TRP A 574 -14.70 12.40 -21.33
CA TRP A 574 -14.89 13.82 -21.06
C TRP A 574 -14.32 14.22 -19.69
N ASN A 575 -12.99 14.09 -19.54
CA ASN A 575 -12.29 14.22 -18.26
C ASN A 575 -12.33 15.64 -17.67
N MET A 576 -12.67 16.66 -18.45
CA MET A 576 -12.74 18.06 -18.00
C MET A 576 -13.66 18.24 -16.78
N TYR A 577 -14.78 17.51 -16.75
CA TYR A 577 -15.78 17.58 -15.66
C TYR A 577 -15.75 16.35 -14.73
N LYS A 578 -14.75 15.47 -14.87
CA LYS A 578 -14.66 14.30 -14.00
C LYS A 578 -14.45 14.73 -12.55
N VAL A 579 -15.23 14.14 -11.66
CA VAL A 579 -15.13 14.34 -10.20
C VAL A 579 -14.39 13.15 -9.63
N TYR A 580 -13.31 13.42 -8.90
CA TYR A 580 -12.49 12.42 -8.22
C TYR A 580 -12.95 12.20 -6.77
N GLY A 581 -12.53 11.09 -6.20
CA GLY A 581 -12.94 10.62 -4.88
C GLY A 581 -12.66 11.55 -3.70
N TRP A 582 -11.83 12.60 -3.87
CA TRP A 582 -11.58 13.59 -2.83
C TRP A 582 -12.86 14.36 -2.42
N VAL A 583 -13.84 14.47 -3.30
CA VAL A 583 -15.16 15.11 -3.02
C VAL A 583 -16.01 14.27 -2.06
N ASN A 584 -15.79 12.95 -2.05
CA ASN A 584 -16.59 12.00 -1.27
C ASN A 584 -15.79 11.33 -0.15
N GLN A 585 -14.67 11.90 0.27
CA GLN A 585 -13.81 11.25 1.26
C GLN A 585 -14.46 11.12 2.63
N THR A 586 -14.79 9.89 2.91
CA THR A 586 -14.95 9.39 4.26
C THR A 586 -13.73 8.54 4.57
N LYS A 587 -12.88 9.02 5.45
CA LYS A 587 -11.87 8.14 6.04
C LYS A 587 -12.56 6.90 6.60
N PRO A 588 -11.98 5.70 6.40
CA PRO A 588 -12.36 4.58 7.24
C PRO A 588 -12.18 5.07 8.69
N LYS A 589 -13.26 5.10 9.45
CA LYS A 589 -13.17 5.37 10.88
C LYS A 589 -12.30 4.25 11.47
N GLU A 590 -11.06 4.55 11.80
CA GLU A 590 -10.43 3.85 12.91
C GLU A 590 -11.31 4.17 14.13
N ASN A 591 -12.12 3.21 14.52
CA ASN A 591 -12.84 3.25 15.79
C ASN A 591 -11.80 3.13 16.92
N LEU A 592 -11.07 4.21 17.17
CA LEU A 592 -10.40 4.42 18.43
C LEU A 592 -11.50 4.74 19.46
N GLN A 593 -12.16 3.70 19.98
CA GLN A 593 -12.81 3.87 21.27
C GLN A 593 -11.68 4.12 22.29
N PRO A 594 -11.79 5.13 23.14
CA PRO A 594 -10.95 5.21 24.32
C PRO A 594 -11.27 3.95 25.13
N ILE A 595 -10.35 2.99 25.14
CA ILE A 595 -10.40 1.84 26.02
C ILE A 595 -10.16 2.41 27.41
N GLY A 596 -11.07 2.09 28.32
CA GLY A 596 -10.96 2.45 29.73
C GLY A 596 -9.55 2.18 30.25
N ASP A 597 -9.19 2.94 31.24
CA ASP A 597 -7.92 2.96 31.95
C ASP A 597 -7.63 1.59 32.61
N ASP A 598 -7.37 0.56 31.80
CA ASP A 598 -6.83 -0.71 32.26
C ASP A 598 -5.31 -0.55 32.35
N GLY A 599 -4.87 0.20 33.35
CA GLY A 599 -3.48 0.55 33.60
C GLY A 599 -2.58 -0.62 33.97
N ASP A 600 -3.10 -1.84 34.03
CA ASP A 600 -2.32 -3.02 34.43
C ASP A 600 -1.95 -3.88 33.21
N LEU A 601 -0.66 -4.08 33.04
CA LEU A 601 -0.14 -5.09 32.14
C LEU A 601 -0.62 -6.50 32.56
N PRO A 602 -0.88 -7.41 31.61
CA PRO A 602 -1.43 -8.73 31.90
C PRO A 602 -0.43 -9.71 32.56
N PHE A 603 0.78 -9.26 32.91
CA PHE A 603 1.85 -10.03 33.53
C PHE A 603 2.47 -9.34 34.75
#